data_3bd136cb06c5245fdc8513e87dcabf2a
#
_entry.id   3bd136cb06c5245fdc8513e87dcabf2a
#
_cell.length_a   1.000
_cell.length_b   1.000
_cell.length_c   1.000
_cell.angle_alpha   90.00
_cell.angle_beta   90.00
_cell.angle_gamma   90.00
#
_symmetry.space_group_name_H-M   'P 1'
#
loop_
_entity.id
_entity.type
_entity.pdbx_description
1 polymer ?
#
loop_
_entity_poly.entity_id
_entity_poly.type
_entity_poly.pdbx_seq_one_letter_code
_entity_poly.pdbx_strand_id
1 'polypeptide(L)'
;MNIQGKVVVVTGGASGLGAATATHLVEQGAKVILVDMNQEQGQALQQQLGAQAEFFQLDVTNEQAVEAFFAEVEKTYGQLNGLVNCAGVAPSAKVLGRNGIHELAMFQKVLNINVNGTFNMLRHAAALIAKYELQAGEEERGVIVNTASVAAYDGQIGQTAYAASKGAVVAMTLPLARELAREAIRVMTIAPGIMETPMLKGMPQNVQDALGQMVPFPSRLAKPQEFAQLVGHIFANGYLNGEVIRLDGAIRMAPK
;
A
#
# COMPACT_ATOMS: atom_id res chain seq x y z
N MET A 1 12.58 -4.10 12.59
CA MET A 1 13.96 -3.88 12.07
C MET A 1 14.37 -2.41 12.15
N ASN A 2 15.64 -2.12 12.24
CA ASN A 2 16.14 -0.78 11.94
C ASN A 2 16.11 -0.58 10.40
N ILE A 3 15.45 0.47 9.95
CA ILE A 3 15.24 0.72 8.51
C ILE A 3 16.45 1.35 7.80
N GLN A 4 17.40 1.90 8.55
CA GLN A 4 18.58 2.59 8.00
C GLN A 4 19.41 1.66 7.11
N GLY A 5 19.65 2.06 5.87
CA GLY A 5 20.38 1.28 4.85
C GLY A 5 19.60 0.12 4.25
N LYS A 6 18.37 -0.14 4.68
CA LYS A 6 17.51 -1.18 4.12
C LYS A 6 16.89 -0.74 2.78
N VAL A 7 16.65 -1.69 1.90
CA VAL A 7 16.02 -1.48 0.59
C VAL A 7 14.52 -1.80 0.68
N VAL A 8 13.68 -0.85 0.30
CA VAL A 8 12.22 -0.99 0.38
C VAL A 8 11.57 -0.59 -0.94
N VAL A 9 10.71 -1.44 -1.48
CA VAL A 9 9.86 -1.12 -2.64
C VAL A 9 8.53 -0.53 -2.14
N VAL A 10 8.09 0.56 -2.77
CA VAL A 10 6.79 1.19 -2.51
C VAL A 10 6.01 1.29 -3.82
N THR A 11 4.90 0.53 -3.95
CA THR A 11 4.00 0.62 -5.11
C THR A 11 2.98 1.73 -4.94
N GLY A 12 2.48 2.31 -6.05
CA GLY A 12 1.71 3.56 -5.97
C GLY A 12 2.56 4.70 -5.40
N GLY A 13 3.88 4.60 -5.59
CA GLY A 13 4.88 5.43 -4.92
C GLY A 13 4.96 6.87 -5.42
N ALA A 14 4.33 7.21 -6.54
CA ALA A 14 4.42 8.55 -7.12
C ALA A 14 3.45 9.57 -6.48
N SER A 15 2.46 9.12 -5.71
CA SER A 15 1.45 10.03 -5.15
C SER A 15 0.84 9.53 -3.82
N GLY A 16 0.08 10.38 -3.16
CA GLY A 16 -0.77 10.03 -2.01
C GLY A 16 -0.04 9.31 -0.87
N LEU A 17 -0.59 8.15 -0.48
CA LEU A 17 -0.05 7.35 0.63
C LEU A 17 1.33 6.77 0.32
N GLY A 18 1.53 6.31 -0.93
CA GLY A 18 2.82 5.77 -1.37
C GLY A 18 3.93 6.80 -1.36
N ALA A 19 3.68 8.01 -1.91
CA ALA A 19 4.67 9.09 -1.90
C ALA A 19 5.02 9.55 -0.48
N ALA A 20 4.02 9.70 0.41
CA ALA A 20 4.26 10.04 1.81
C ALA A 20 5.07 8.95 2.54
N THR A 21 4.76 7.69 2.25
CA THR A 21 5.51 6.55 2.80
C THR A 21 6.96 6.56 2.32
N ALA A 22 7.18 6.72 1.02
CA ALA A 22 8.51 6.78 0.44
C ALA A 22 9.36 7.91 1.06
N THR A 23 8.77 9.11 1.15
CA THR A 23 9.43 10.26 1.79
C THR A 23 9.81 9.94 3.24
N HIS A 24 8.89 9.41 4.04
CA HIS A 24 9.13 9.08 5.44
C HIS A 24 10.23 8.01 5.61
N LEU A 25 10.24 6.98 4.77
CA LEU A 25 11.25 5.92 4.83
C LEU A 25 12.64 6.44 4.41
N VAL A 26 12.72 7.33 3.41
CA VAL A 26 13.97 8.00 3.03
C VAL A 26 14.50 8.88 4.16
N GLU A 27 13.64 9.64 4.83
CA GLU A 27 14.01 10.45 6.01
C GLU A 27 14.56 9.59 7.16
N GLN A 28 14.15 8.33 7.26
CA GLN A 28 14.67 7.37 8.22
C GLN A 28 15.92 6.60 7.72
N GLY A 29 16.46 6.97 6.57
CA GLY A 29 17.69 6.42 6.01
C GLY A 29 17.53 5.15 5.18
N ALA A 30 16.30 4.78 4.79
CA ALA A 30 16.08 3.69 3.85
C ALA A 30 16.45 4.09 2.42
N LYS A 31 16.78 3.10 1.59
CA LYS A 31 16.81 3.22 0.15
C LYS A 31 15.45 2.78 -0.41
N VAL A 32 14.76 3.67 -1.11
CA VAL A 32 13.38 3.43 -1.54
C VAL A 32 13.29 3.31 -3.05
N ILE A 33 12.67 2.24 -3.52
CA ILE A 33 12.36 2.01 -4.93
C ILE A 33 10.88 2.34 -5.14
N LEU A 34 10.62 3.44 -5.86
CA LEU A 34 9.30 3.91 -6.21
C LEU A 34 8.77 3.16 -7.43
N VAL A 35 7.60 2.56 -7.32
CA VAL A 35 6.92 1.87 -8.42
C VAL A 35 5.57 2.53 -8.67
N ASP A 36 5.35 3.04 -9.88
CA ASP A 36 4.08 3.65 -10.28
C ASP A 36 3.91 3.62 -11.80
N MET A 37 2.67 3.77 -12.28
CA MET A 37 2.36 3.95 -13.70
C MET A 37 2.63 5.38 -14.18
N ASN A 38 2.60 6.37 -13.27
CA ASN A 38 2.78 7.79 -13.59
C ASN A 38 4.26 8.17 -13.59
N GLN A 39 4.85 8.16 -14.79
CA GLN A 39 6.26 8.45 -15.00
C GLN A 39 6.64 9.87 -14.54
N GLU A 40 5.83 10.87 -14.88
CA GLU A 40 6.12 12.27 -14.57
C GLU A 40 6.20 12.51 -13.06
N GLN A 41 5.17 12.10 -12.33
CA GLN A 41 5.13 12.26 -10.88
C GLN A 41 6.20 11.41 -10.17
N GLY A 42 6.45 10.19 -10.67
CA GLY A 42 7.47 9.31 -10.10
C GLY A 42 8.88 9.88 -10.24
N GLN A 43 9.24 10.39 -11.41
CA GLN A 43 10.53 11.03 -11.66
C GLN A 43 10.69 12.33 -10.87
N ALA A 44 9.62 13.13 -10.75
CA ALA A 44 9.64 14.35 -9.95
C ALA A 44 9.91 14.04 -8.46
N LEU A 45 9.24 13.02 -7.91
CA LEU A 45 9.47 12.60 -6.53
C LEU A 45 10.87 12.00 -6.33
N GLN A 46 11.36 11.21 -7.27
CA GLN A 46 12.75 10.71 -7.23
C GLN A 46 13.75 11.88 -7.16
N GLN A 47 13.59 12.90 -7.98
CA GLN A 47 14.46 14.09 -7.95
C GLN A 47 14.38 14.80 -6.59
N GLN A 48 13.20 14.92 -6.01
CA GLN A 48 12.99 15.54 -4.70
C GLN A 48 13.68 14.75 -3.57
N LEU A 49 13.59 13.41 -3.61
CA LEU A 49 14.15 12.52 -2.58
C LEU A 49 15.67 12.26 -2.77
N GLY A 50 16.20 12.58 -3.95
CA GLY A 50 17.62 12.47 -4.25
C GLY A 50 18.14 11.01 -4.35
N ALA A 51 19.40 10.82 -4.01
CA ALA A 51 20.11 9.55 -4.21
C ALA A 51 19.55 8.34 -3.41
N GLN A 52 18.66 8.58 -2.45
CA GLN A 52 18.03 7.52 -1.67
C GLN A 52 16.75 6.96 -2.32
N ALA A 53 16.31 7.52 -3.45
CA ALA A 53 15.14 7.05 -4.17
C ALA A 53 15.44 6.75 -5.63
N GLU A 54 14.87 5.67 -6.15
CA GLU A 54 14.89 5.32 -7.57
C GLU A 54 13.47 5.02 -8.04
N PHE A 55 13.12 5.47 -9.24
CA PHE A 55 11.78 5.30 -9.80
C PHE A 55 11.77 4.31 -10.96
N PHE A 56 10.80 3.41 -10.94
CA PHE A 56 10.50 2.46 -12.00
C PHE A 56 9.04 2.62 -12.45
N GLN A 57 8.83 2.85 -13.74
CA GLN A 57 7.49 2.80 -14.31
C GLN A 57 7.06 1.35 -14.49
N LEU A 58 6.03 0.91 -13.76
CA LEU A 58 5.59 -0.48 -13.77
C LEU A 58 4.09 -0.61 -13.52
N ASP A 59 3.43 -1.44 -14.31
CA ASP A 59 2.08 -1.94 -14.03
C ASP A 59 2.19 -3.20 -13.15
N VAL A 60 1.72 -3.12 -11.92
CA VAL A 60 1.74 -4.22 -10.96
C VAL A 60 0.95 -5.45 -11.40
N THR A 61 0.05 -5.30 -12.39
CA THR A 61 -0.74 -6.41 -12.96
C THR A 61 -0.03 -7.19 -14.05
N ASN A 62 1.08 -6.66 -14.57
CA ASN A 62 1.87 -7.32 -15.61
C ASN A 62 2.90 -8.26 -14.96
N GLU A 63 2.62 -9.57 -15.03
CA GLU A 63 3.43 -10.60 -14.40
C GLU A 63 4.89 -10.60 -14.86
N GLN A 64 5.13 -10.57 -16.17
CA GLN A 64 6.48 -10.60 -16.73
C GLN A 64 7.27 -9.33 -16.40
N ALA A 65 6.61 -8.17 -16.42
CA ALA A 65 7.26 -6.91 -16.07
C ALA A 65 7.64 -6.86 -14.58
N VAL A 66 6.79 -7.39 -13.70
CA VAL A 66 7.08 -7.50 -12.26
C VAL A 66 8.24 -8.46 -12.01
N GLU A 67 8.28 -9.61 -12.67
CA GLU A 67 9.40 -10.55 -12.57
C GLU A 67 10.72 -9.89 -13.00
N ALA A 68 10.74 -9.24 -14.17
CA ALA A 68 11.92 -8.53 -14.67
C ALA A 68 12.36 -7.39 -13.73
N PHE A 69 11.40 -6.67 -13.14
CA PHE A 69 11.65 -5.61 -12.16
C PHE A 69 12.39 -6.17 -10.92
N PHE A 70 11.91 -7.26 -10.32
CA PHE A 70 12.58 -7.84 -9.15
C PHE A 70 13.95 -8.45 -9.48
N ALA A 71 14.14 -8.98 -10.69
CA ALA A 71 15.46 -9.41 -11.16
C ALA A 71 16.44 -8.23 -11.25
N GLU A 72 15.99 -7.06 -11.71
CA GLU A 72 16.84 -5.86 -11.75
C GLU A 72 17.12 -5.31 -10.35
N VAL A 73 16.13 -5.35 -9.43
CA VAL A 73 16.31 -4.99 -8.01
C VAL A 73 17.37 -5.90 -7.36
N GLU A 74 17.30 -7.22 -7.59
CA GLU A 74 18.29 -8.17 -7.08
C GLU A 74 19.69 -7.85 -7.59
N LYS A 75 19.83 -7.63 -8.89
CA LYS A 75 21.09 -7.31 -9.54
C LYS A 75 21.71 -5.99 -9.07
N THR A 76 20.87 -4.96 -8.86
CA THR A 76 21.33 -3.60 -8.52
C THR A 76 21.64 -3.46 -7.04
N TYR A 77 20.81 -4.04 -6.17
CA TYR A 77 20.91 -3.84 -4.72
C TYR A 77 21.42 -5.07 -3.96
N GLY A 78 21.34 -6.25 -4.55
CA GLY A 78 21.72 -7.51 -3.90
C GLY A 78 20.83 -7.92 -2.73
N GLN A 79 19.84 -7.08 -2.36
CA GLN A 79 18.95 -7.31 -1.23
C GLN A 79 17.61 -6.60 -1.42
N LEU A 80 16.59 -7.09 -0.71
CA LEU A 80 15.33 -6.40 -0.46
C LEU A 80 14.91 -6.69 0.98
N ASN A 81 14.43 -5.67 1.70
CA ASN A 81 14.05 -5.81 3.11
C ASN A 81 12.61 -5.37 3.38
N GLY A 82 11.95 -4.78 2.40
CA GLY A 82 10.56 -4.40 2.57
C GLY A 82 9.80 -4.17 1.29
N LEU A 83 8.48 -4.34 1.39
CA LEU A 83 7.51 -3.97 0.35
C LEU A 83 6.35 -3.25 1.02
N VAL A 84 5.97 -2.09 0.48
CA VAL A 84 4.72 -1.40 0.87
C VAL A 84 3.82 -1.30 -0.36
N ASN A 85 2.71 -2.03 -0.35
CA ASN A 85 1.73 -2.06 -1.42
C ASN A 85 0.71 -0.93 -1.23
N CYS A 86 0.89 0.20 -1.95
CA CYS A 86 -0.07 1.31 -1.99
C CYS A 86 -0.77 1.46 -3.35
N ALA A 87 -0.35 0.74 -4.39
CA ALA A 87 -1.01 0.77 -5.69
C ALA A 87 -2.45 0.25 -5.60
N GLY A 88 -3.40 1.00 -6.15
CA GLY A 88 -4.80 0.60 -6.15
C GLY A 88 -5.73 1.66 -6.74
N VAL A 89 -6.94 1.23 -7.07
CA VAL A 89 -8.00 2.08 -7.63
C VAL A 89 -9.31 1.89 -6.86
N ALA A 90 -10.15 2.92 -6.84
CA ALA A 90 -11.40 2.94 -6.10
C ALA A 90 -12.57 3.50 -6.94
N PRO A 91 -12.85 2.99 -8.15
CA PRO A 91 -14.02 3.42 -8.89
C PRO A 91 -15.29 2.98 -8.18
N SER A 92 -16.36 3.79 -8.30
CA SER A 92 -17.65 3.52 -7.69
C SER A 92 -18.72 3.27 -8.75
N ALA A 93 -19.46 2.16 -8.62
CA ALA A 93 -20.63 1.87 -9.43
C ALA A 93 -21.64 1.03 -8.66
N LYS A 94 -22.92 1.39 -8.78
CA LYS A 94 -24.00 0.61 -8.17
C LYS A 94 -24.28 -0.66 -8.99
N VAL A 95 -24.67 -1.75 -8.32
CA VAL A 95 -25.12 -2.99 -9.01
C VAL A 95 -26.28 -2.70 -9.98
N LEU A 96 -27.25 -1.88 -9.51
CA LEU A 96 -28.32 -1.33 -10.34
C LEU A 96 -28.17 0.19 -10.36
N GLY A 97 -27.54 0.72 -11.41
CA GLY A 97 -27.29 2.14 -11.62
C GLY A 97 -28.30 2.78 -12.60
N ARG A 98 -28.22 4.10 -12.77
CA ARG A 98 -29.06 4.83 -13.73
C ARG A 98 -28.81 4.41 -15.18
N ASN A 99 -27.58 3.97 -15.47
CA ASN A 99 -27.12 3.57 -16.84
C ASN A 99 -27.19 2.05 -17.06
N GLY A 100 -27.84 1.30 -16.17
CA GLY A 100 -27.96 -0.15 -16.26
C GLY A 100 -27.26 -0.90 -15.12
N ILE A 101 -26.99 -2.18 -15.37
CA ILE A 101 -26.30 -3.06 -14.41
C ILE A 101 -24.79 -2.76 -14.35
N HIS A 102 -24.16 -3.04 -13.21
CA HIS A 102 -22.72 -2.91 -13.04
C HIS A 102 -21.95 -3.75 -14.06
N GLU A 103 -21.06 -3.13 -14.81
CA GLU A 103 -20.23 -3.83 -15.79
C GLU A 103 -19.26 -4.80 -15.09
N LEU A 104 -19.29 -6.07 -15.49
CA LEU A 104 -18.40 -7.09 -14.96
C LEU A 104 -16.91 -6.73 -15.21
N ALA A 105 -16.60 -6.13 -16.35
CA ALA A 105 -15.25 -5.69 -16.69
C ALA A 105 -14.68 -4.66 -15.69
N MET A 106 -15.52 -3.75 -15.19
CA MET A 106 -15.11 -2.79 -14.14
C MET A 106 -14.81 -3.51 -12.82
N PHE A 107 -15.66 -4.46 -12.42
CA PHE A 107 -15.43 -5.28 -11.23
C PHE A 107 -14.11 -6.05 -11.34
N GLN A 108 -13.90 -6.75 -12.47
CA GLN A 108 -12.67 -7.50 -12.74
C GLN A 108 -11.43 -6.60 -12.75
N LYS A 109 -11.51 -5.39 -13.34
CA LYS A 109 -10.41 -4.43 -13.34
C LYS A 109 -9.98 -4.04 -11.92
N VAL A 110 -10.95 -3.78 -11.03
CA VAL A 110 -10.65 -3.43 -9.63
C VAL A 110 -9.97 -4.59 -8.91
N LEU A 111 -10.48 -5.81 -9.05
CA LEU A 111 -9.85 -6.99 -8.47
C LEU A 111 -8.45 -7.23 -9.05
N ASN A 112 -8.29 -7.08 -10.36
CA ASN A 112 -6.99 -7.29 -11.01
C ASN A 112 -5.92 -6.33 -10.47
N ILE A 113 -6.23 -5.05 -10.32
CA ILE A 113 -5.26 -4.08 -9.81
C ILE A 113 -5.04 -4.27 -8.30
N ASN A 114 -6.12 -4.28 -7.51
CA ASN A 114 -6.04 -4.20 -6.05
C ASN A 114 -5.65 -5.53 -5.39
N VAL A 115 -6.01 -6.67 -6.00
CA VAL A 115 -5.75 -8.00 -5.44
C VAL A 115 -4.60 -8.68 -6.19
N ASN A 116 -4.77 -8.92 -7.50
CA ASN A 116 -3.74 -9.63 -8.27
C ASN A 116 -2.44 -8.83 -8.32
N GLY A 117 -2.51 -7.49 -8.53
CA GLY A 117 -1.33 -6.62 -8.52
C GLY A 117 -0.61 -6.63 -7.17
N THR A 118 -1.36 -6.52 -6.06
CA THR A 118 -0.79 -6.62 -4.70
C THR A 118 -0.11 -7.98 -4.48
N PHE A 119 -0.77 -9.08 -4.83
CA PHE A 119 -0.21 -10.42 -4.68
C PHE A 119 0.98 -10.66 -5.60
N ASN A 120 0.93 -10.15 -6.84
CA ASN A 120 2.02 -10.27 -7.80
C ASN A 120 3.31 -9.60 -7.29
N MET A 121 3.22 -8.37 -6.77
CA MET A 121 4.35 -7.70 -6.14
C MET A 121 4.84 -8.44 -4.89
N LEU A 122 3.90 -8.89 -4.05
CA LEU A 122 4.19 -9.56 -2.78
C LEU A 122 4.97 -10.87 -2.98
N ARG A 123 4.54 -11.75 -3.90
CA ARG A 123 5.16 -13.06 -4.11
C ARG A 123 6.62 -12.94 -4.57
N HIS A 124 6.92 -11.99 -5.46
CA HIS A 124 8.28 -11.74 -5.93
C HIS A 124 9.13 -11.05 -4.87
N ALA A 125 8.56 -10.08 -4.13
CA ALA A 125 9.25 -9.45 -3.01
C ALA A 125 9.60 -10.48 -1.92
N ALA A 126 8.66 -11.34 -1.54
CA ALA A 126 8.91 -12.40 -0.54
C ALA A 126 10.04 -13.33 -0.97
N ALA A 127 10.06 -13.75 -2.25
CA ALA A 127 11.12 -14.59 -2.79
C ALA A 127 12.51 -13.92 -2.74
N LEU A 128 12.58 -12.60 -2.99
CA LEU A 128 13.84 -11.86 -2.92
C LEU A 128 14.25 -11.57 -1.47
N ILE A 129 13.31 -11.19 -0.61
CA ILE A 129 13.57 -10.96 0.84
C ILE A 129 14.09 -12.24 1.50
N ALA A 130 13.55 -13.40 1.14
CA ALA A 130 13.98 -14.69 1.70
C ALA A 130 15.44 -15.04 1.41
N LYS A 131 16.04 -14.45 0.35
CA LYS A 131 17.47 -14.62 0.02
C LYS A 131 18.39 -13.77 0.90
N TYR A 132 17.86 -12.76 1.63
CA TYR A 132 18.69 -11.91 2.47
C TYR A 132 19.29 -12.71 3.63
N GLU A 133 20.60 -12.65 3.78
CA GLU A 133 21.31 -13.27 4.89
C GLU A 133 21.25 -12.36 6.12
N LEU A 134 20.66 -12.88 7.22
CA LEU A 134 20.56 -12.14 8.47
C LEU A 134 21.96 -11.81 9.00
N GLN A 135 22.14 -10.55 9.34
CA GLN A 135 23.38 -10.09 10.00
C GLN A 135 23.31 -10.36 11.51
N ALA A 136 24.43 -10.30 12.18
CA ALA A 136 24.49 -10.54 13.62
C ALA A 136 23.58 -9.58 14.39
N GLY A 137 22.65 -10.12 15.16
CA GLY A 137 21.65 -9.37 15.94
C GLY A 137 20.36 -9.05 15.20
N GLU A 138 20.20 -9.46 13.94
CA GLU A 138 18.93 -9.36 13.21
C GLU A 138 18.06 -10.60 13.44
N GLU A 139 16.75 -10.38 13.65
CA GLU A 139 15.77 -11.44 13.88
C GLU A 139 14.84 -11.64 12.68
N GLU A 140 14.80 -10.68 11.74
CA GLU A 140 13.91 -10.69 10.58
C GLU A 140 14.60 -10.25 9.30
N ARG A 141 14.23 -10.89 8.18
CA ARG A 141 14.72 -10.56 6.83
C ARG A 141 13.98 -9.38 6.23
N GLY A 142 12.68 -9.26 6.51
CA GLY A 142 11.90 -8.20 5.91
C GLY A 142 10.47 -8.09 6.41
N VAL A 143 9.81 -7.04 5.91
CA VAL A 143 8.43 -6.68 6.26
C VAL A 143 7.65 -6.35 4.99
N ILE A 144 6.47 -6.93 4.85
CA ILE A 144 5.51 -6.61 3.81
C ILE A 144 4.32 -5.90 4.43
N VAL A 145 4.01 -4.70 3.97
CA VAL A 145 2.85 -3.91 4.42
C VAL A 145 1.89 -3.72 3.25
N ASN A 146 0.66 -4.21 3.39
CA ASN A 146 -0.38 -4.07 2.39
C ASN A 146 -1.36 -2.95 2.79
N THR A 147 -1.97 -2.31 1.80
CA THR A 147 -2.99 -1.28 2.00
C THR A 147 -4.37 -1.83 1.68
N ALA A 148 -5.16 -2.08 2.73
CA ALA A 148 -6.59 -2.36 2.64
C ALA A 148 -7.40 -1.05 2.61
N SER A 149 -8.54 -1.01 3.27
CA SER A 149 -9.39 0.15 3.51
C SER A 149 -10.42 -0.20 4.58
N VAL A 150 -10.97 0.80 5.28
CA VAL A 150 -12.18 0.61 6.09
C VAL A 150 -13.37 0.11 5.26
N ALA A 151 -13.36 0.35 3.93
CA ALA A 151 -14.36 -0.19 3.01
C ALA A 151 -14.40 -1.74 2.97
N ALA A 152 -13.36 -2.42 3.44
CA ALA A 152 -13.36 -3.88 3.63
C ALA A 152 -14.37 -4.33 4.70
N TYR A 153 -14.73 -3.43 5.62
CA TYR A 153 -15.62 -3.67 6.75
C TYR A 153 -16.93 -2.89 6.62
N ASP A 154 -16.81 -1.60 6.27
CA ASP A 154 -17.90 -0.62 6.29
C ASP A 154 -18.15 -0.09 4.85
N GLY A 155 -18.21 -0.98 3.84
CA GLY A 155 -18.39 -0.60 2.44
C GLY A 155 -19.67 0.17 2.18
N GLN A 156 -19.57 1.26 1.40
CA GLN A 156 -20.68 2.12 1.04
C GLN A 156 -21.38 1.69 -0.25
N ILE A 157 -22.56 2.23 -0.51
CA ILE A 157 -23.30 2.04 -1.76
C ILE A 157 -22.41 2.43 -2.96
N GLY A 158 -22.26 1.52 -3.91
CA GLY A 158 -21.42 1.70 -5.09
C GLY A 158 -19.98 1.19 -4.93
N GLN A 159 -19.57 0.76 -3.74
CA GLN A 159 -18.20 0.30 -3.48
C GLN A 159 -18.05 -1.24 -3.54
N THR A 160 -18.99 -1.99 -4.13
CA THR A 160 -18.98 -3.46 -4.09
C THR A 160 -17.65 -4.05 -4.60
N ALA A 161 -17.15 -3.61 -5.76
CA ALA A 161 -15.87 -4.08 -6.30
C ALA A 161 -14.67 -3.67 -5.42
N TYR A 162 -14.66 -2.42 -4.96
CA TYR A 162 -13.62 -1.90 -4.09
C TYR A 162 -13.59 -2.61 -2.73
N ALA A 163 -14.76 -2.72 -2.07
CA ALA A 163 -14.89 -3.42 -0.79
C ALA A 163 -14.47 -4.89 -0.90
N ALA A 164 -14.90 -5.59 -1.96
CA ALA A 164 -14.48 -6.97 -2.23
C ALA A 164 -12.96 -7.08 -2.39
N SER A 165 -12.33 -6.16 -3.15
CA SER A 165 -10.88 -6.16 -3.34
C SER A 165 -10.12 -5.91 -2.04
N LYS A 166 -10.58 -4.96 -1.21
CA LYS A 166 -9.93 -4.64 0.06
C LYS A 166 -10.21 -5.69 1.15
N GLY A 167 -11.37 -6.36 1.08
CA GLY A 167 -11.67 -7.54 1.89
C GLY A 167 -10.75 -8.73 1.56
N ALA A 168 -10.42 -8.93 0.28
CA ALA A 168 -9.43 -9.94 -0.14
C ALA A 168 -8.03 -9.65 0.43
N VAL A 169 -7.57 -8.38 0.41
CA VAL A 169 -6.28 -7.99 1.01
C VAL A 169 -6.27 -8.25 2.53
N VAL A 170 -7.36 -7.95 3.23
CA VAL A 170 -7.54 -8.29 4.65
C VAL A 170 -7.43 -9.80 4.88
N ALA A 171 -8.15 -10.60 4.08
CA ALA A 171 -8.18 -12.05 4.22
C ALA A 171 -6.83 -12.73 3.94
N MET A 172 -6.02 -12.17 3.03
CA MET A 172 -4.67 -12.68 2.72
C MET A 172 -3.65 -12.44 3.85
N THR A 173 -3.86 -11.46 4.72
CA THR A 173 -2.85 -11.01 5.70
C THR A 173 -2.36 -12.14 6.61
N LEU A 174 -3.25 -12.80 7.32
CA LEU A 174 -2.88 -13.84 8.29
C LEU A 174 -2.31 -15.10 7.65
N PRO A 175 -2.88 -15.65 6.56
CA PRO A 175 -2.27 -16.79 5.85
C PRO A 175 -0.84 -16.49 5.39
N LEU A 176 -0.60 -15.34 4.78
CA LEU A 176 0.73 -14.92 4.31
C LEU A 176 1.72 -14.76 5.48
N ALA A 177 1.29 -14.13 6.57
CA ALA A 177 2.14 -13.99 7.75
C ALA A 177 2.58 -15.34 8.35
N ARG A 178 1.65 -16.32 8.36
CA ARG A 178 1.94 -17.68 8.83
C ARG A 178 2.86 -18.46 7.89
N GLU A 179 2.63 -18.33 6.59
CA GLU A 179 3.43 -19.00 5.56
C GLU A 179 4.86 -18.47 5.53
N LEU A 180 5.03 -17.14 5.60
CA LEU A 180 6.31 -16.47 5.48
C LEU A 180 7.08 -16.37 6.81
N ALA A 181 6.48 -16.77 7.94
CA ALA A 181 7.14 -16.74 9.25
C ALA A 181 8.42 -17.59 9.29
N ARG A 182 8.43 -18.74 8.63
CA ARG A 182 9.64 -19.59 8.53
C ARG A 182 10.78 -18.95 7.75
N GLU A 183 10.46 -17.96 6.90
CA GLU A 183 11.44 -17.15 6.16
C GLU A 183 11.84 -15.88 6.92
N ALA A 184 11.40 -15.72 8.17
CA ALA A 184 11.61 -14.52 8.98
C ALA A 184 11.10 -13.24 8.28
N ILE A 185 9.94 -13.33 7.61
CA ILE A 185 9.26 -12.20 6.95
C ILE A 185 7.93 -11.95 7.64
N ARG A 186 7.68 -10.72 8.06
CA ARG A 186 6.41 -10.29 8.63
C ARG A 186 5.48 -9.75 7.53
N VAL A 187 4.18 -9.96 7.71
CA VAL A 187 3.15 -9.39 6.85
C VAL A 187 2.12 -8.66 7.70
N MET A 188 1.93 -7.40 7.40
CA MET A 188 0.95 -6.53 8.04
C MET A 188 0.05 -5.87 7.01
N THR A 189 -1.12 -5.46 7.43
CA THR A 189 -2.03 -4.68 6.59
C THR A 189 -2.52 -3.45 7.37
N ILE A 190 -2.57 -2.31 6.70
CA ILE A 190 -3.22 -1.11 7.22
C ILE A 190 -4.55 -0.94 6.48
N ALA A 191 -5.63 -0.68 7.20
CA ALA A 191 -6.94 -0.31 6.67
C ALA A 191 -7.20 1.18 6.95
N PRO A 192 -6.82 2.08 6.02
CA PRO A 192 -7.04 3.51 6.20
C PRO A 192 -8.53 3.88 6.19
N GLY A 193 -8.89 4.90 6.96
CA GLY A 193 -10.13 5.64 6.84
C GLY A 193 -10.08 6.65 5.69
N ILE A 194 -10.67 7.83 5.90
CA ILE A 194 -10.72 8.89 4.89
C ILE A 194 -9.43 9.72 4.97
N MET A 195 -8.58 9.59 3.95
CA MET A 195 -7.27 10.22 3.87
C MET A 195 -7.24 11.36 2.85
N GLU A 196 -6.48 12.43 3.12
CA GLU A 196 -6.21 13.53 2.17
C GLU A 196 -5.40 13.04 0.96
N THR A 197 -6.05 12.32 0.05
CA THR A 197 -5.42 11.91 -1.22
C THR A 197 -5.60 12.98 -2.30
N PRO A 198 -4.82 12.96 -3.39
CA PRO A 198 -5.03 13.87 -4.53
C PRO A 198 -6.46 13.84 -5.07
N MET A 199 -7.11 12.66 -5.06
CA MET A 199 -8.51 12.49 -5.46
C MET A 199 -9.47 13.30 -4.56
N LEU A 200 -9.30 13.25 -3.25
CA LEU A 200 -10.11 14.02 -2.30
C LEU A 200 -9.81 15.51 -2.33
N LYS A 201 -8.54 15.89 -2.50
CA LYS A 201 -8.15 17.30 -2.66
C LYS A 201 -8.73 17.96 -3.91
N GLY A 202 -9.08 17.19 -4.93
CA GLY A 202 -9.80 17.68 -6.12
C GLY A 202 -11.30 17.94 -5.90
N MET A 203 -11.88 17.56 -4.74
CA MET A 203 -13.28 17.82 -4.41
C MET A 203 -13.46 19.24 -3.82
N PRO A 204 -14.68 19.81 -3.93
CA PRO A 204 -14.99 21.09 -3.27
C PRO A 204 -14.70 21.05 -1.77
N GLN A 205 -14.26 22.18 -1.19
CA GLN A 205 -13.85 22.26 0.21
C GLN A 205 -14.95 21.84 1.18
N ASN A 206 -16.19 22.23 0.92
CA ASN A 206 -17.35 21.84 1.74
C ASN A 206 -17.58 20.32 1.79
N VAL A 207 -17.22 19.59 0.72
CA VAL A 207 -17.28 18.11 0.70
C VAL A 207 -16.16 17.52 1.54
N GLN A 208 -14.94 18.07 1.42
CA GLN A 208 -13.80 17.64 2.25
C GLN A 208 -14.08 17.85 3.73
N ASP A 209 -14.64 19.01 4.09
CA ASP A 209 -15.00 19.36 5.46
C ASP A 209 -16.09 18.42 6.01
N ALA A 210 -17.14 18.15 5.21
CA ALA A 210 -18.21 17.23 5.59
C ALA A 210 -17.68 15.81 5.84
N LEU A 211 -16.76 15.31 4.99
CA LEU A 211 -16.10 14.02 5.18
C LEU A 211 -15.23 14.02 6.45
N GLY A 212 -14.50 15.10 6.71
CA GLY A 212 -13.70 15.25 7.92
C GLY A 212 -14.54 15.22 9.20
N GLN A 213 -15.71 15.87 9.18
CA GLN A 213 -16.66 15.88 10.31
C GLN A 213 -17.29 14.51 10.62
N MET A 214 -17.27 13.56 9.67
CA MET A 214 -17.70 12.19 9.92
C MET A 214 -16.71 11.40 10.79
N VAL A 215 -15.46 11.86 10.91
CA VAL A 215 -14.43 11.21 11.72
C VAL A 215 -14.62 11.62 13.19
N PRO A 216 -14.84 10.67 14.11
CA PRO A 216 -15.07 10.99 15.52
C PRO A 216 -13.93 11.79 16.16
N PHE A 217 -12.67 11.33 16.01
CA PHE A 217 -11.50 12.06 16.52
C PHE A 217 -10.19 11.56 15.90
N PRO A 218 -9.32 12.45 15.45
CA PRO A 218 -9.54 13.91 15.28
C PRO A 218 -10.55 14.16 14.15
N SER A 219 -11.46 15.16 14.33
CA SER A 219 -12.53 15.45 13.38
C SER A 219 -12.01 16.20 12.14
N ARG A 220 -11.29 15.47 11.29
CA ARG A 220 -10.67 15.90 10.04
C ARG A 220 -10.33 14.70 9.17
N LEU A 221 -10.00 14.96 7.92
CA LEU A 221 -9.33 13.95 7.08
C LEU A 221 -7.97 13.59 7.68
N ALA A 222 -7.59 12.32 7.59
CA ALA A 222 -6.27 11.90 7.98
C ALA A 222 -5.22 12.31 6.92
N LYS A 223 -4.03 12.65 7.36
CA LYS A 223 -2.92 13.05 6.49
C LYS A 223 -2.18 11.81 5.99
N PRO A 224 -1.68 11.80 4.72
CA PRO A 224 -0.85 10.71 4.22
C PRO A 224 0.37 10.41 5.10
N GLN A 225 0.92 11.42 5.78
CA GLN A 225 2.04 11.28 6.72
C GLN A 225 1.67 10.40 7.94
N GLU A 226 0.40 10.40 8.38
CA GLU A 226 -0.03 9.55 9.50
C GLU A 226 -0.04 8.06 9.09
N PHE A 227 -0.37 7.77 7.83
CA PHE A 227 -0.19 6.43 7.27
C PHE A 227 1.30 6.04 7.20
N ALA A 228 2.14 6.93 6.68
CA ALA A 228 3.58 6.71 6.58
C ALA A 228 4.25 6.47 7.95
N GLN A 229 3.85 7.21 8.99
CA GLN A 229 4.31 7.01 10.36
C GLN A 229 3.93 5.62 10.89
N LEU A 230 2.72 5.14 10.60
CA LEU A 230 2.32 3.79 11.00
C LEU A 230 3.12 2.72 10.24
N VAL A 231 3.42 2.92 8.95
CA VAL A 231 4.34 2.05 8.20
C VAL A 231 5.71 2.02 8.90
N GLY A 232 6.30 3.17 9.22
CA GLY A 232 7.57 3.24 9.94
C GLY A 232 7.52 2.52 11.29
N HIS A 233 6.41 2.67 12.05
CA HIS A 233 6.22 1.94 13.30
C HIS A 233 6.14 0.42 13.09
N ILE A 234 5.45 -0.06 12.05
CA ILE A 234 5.38 -1.49 11.71
C ILE A 234 6.78 -2.04 11.40
N PHE A 235 7.61 -1.29 10.67
CA PHE A 235 9.01 -1.69 10.44
C PHE A 235 9.78 -1.78 11.76
N ALA A 236 9.66 -0.80 12.64
CA ALA A 236 10.42 -0.73 13.90
C ALA A 236 9.95 -1.77 14.94
N ASN A 237 8.68 -2.15 14.95
CA ASN A 237 8.10 -3.05 15.95
C ASN A 237 8.00 -4.50 15.44
N GLY A 238 9.04 -5.30 15.74
CA GLY A 238 9.17 -6.69 15.28
C GLY A 238 8.08 -7.67 15.79
N TYR A 239 7.27 -7.29 16.79
CA TYR A 239 6.21 -8.16 17.31
C TYR A 239 4.86 -8.00 16.55
N LEU A 240 4.74 -7.00 15.68
CA LEU A 240 3.59 -6.80 14.81
C LEU A 240 3.68 -7.74 13.60
N ASN A 241 2.84 -8.76 13.55
CA ASN A 241 2.75 -9.70 12.44
C ASN A 241 1.35 -10.30 12.29
N GLY A 242 0.84 -10.41 11.08
CA GLY A 242 -0.42 -11.09 10.74
C GLY A 242 -1.69 -10.30 11.08
N GLU A 243 -1.60 -9.01 11.40
CA GLU A 243 -2.72 -8.20 11.84
C GLU A 243 -3.10 -7.12 10.82
N VAL A 244 -4.34 -6.68 10.88
CA VAL A 244 -4.90 -5.56 10.11
C VAL A 244 -5.19 -4.40 11.05
N ILE A 245 -4.46 -3.30 10.89
CA ILE A 245 -4.64 -2.11 11.74
C ILE A 245 -5.55 -1.11 11.02
N ARG A 246 -6.73 -0.82 11.60
CA ARG A 246 -7.58 0.29 11.16
C ARG A 246 -6.95 1.62 11.58
N LEU A 247 -6.61 2.46 10.61
CA LEU A 247 -6.12 3.83 10.83
C LEU A 247 -7.18 4.80 10.36
N ASP A 248 -8.20 5.06 11.19
CA ASP A 248 -9.46 5.62 10.71
C ASP A 248 -10.12 6.65 11.65
N GLY A 249 -9.46 7.06 12.74
CA GLY A 249 -10.03 8.02 13.69
C GLY A 249 -11.36 7.54 14.33
N ALA A 250 -11.56 6.22 14.41
CA ALA A 250 -12.76 5.55 14.90
C ALA A 250 -14.00 5.71 13.99
N ILE A 251 -13.83 6.11 12.72
CA ILE A 251 -14.96 6.21 11.79
C ILE A 251 -15.58 4.82 11.50
N ARG A 252 -16.89 4.81 11.38
CA ARG A 252 -17.65 3.73 10.75
C ARG A 252 -18.46 4.35 9.63
N MET A 253 -18.19 3.93 8.40
CA MET A 253 -18.77 4.59 7.23
C MET A 253 -20.29 4.39 7.19
N ALA A 254 -21.03 5.48 7.03
CA ALA A 254 -22.46 5.40 6.76
C ALA A 254 -22.70 4.74 5.39
N PRO A 255 -23.90 4.16 5.14
CA PRO A 255 -24.24 3.53 3.85
C PRO A 255 -24.11 4.45 2.64
N LYS A 256 -24.18 5.76 2.85
CA LYS A 256 -24.09 6.83 1.84
C LYS A 256 -23.22 7.96 2.36
#